data_2534914d46ca4b90dab4dc90c56bb36f
#
_entry.id   2534914d46ca4b90dab4dc90c56bb36f
#
_cell.length_a   1.000
_cell.length_b   1.000
_cell.length_c   1.000
_cell.angle_alpha   90.00
_cell.angle_beta   90.00
_cell.angle_gamma   90.00
#
_symmetry.space_group_name_H-M   'P 1'
#
loop_
_entity.id
_entity.type
_entity.pdbx_description
1 polymer ?
#
loop_
_entity_poly.entity_id
_entity_poly.type
_entity_poly.pdbx_seq_one_letter_code
_entity_poly.pdbx_strand_id
1 'polypeptide(L)'
;MSIINILLQLMNQFPVIFVVILLKVLGILSFTHIIVIYISYCIYVQYMSKTYLYYTKNVKNEKILSMCPNLSHPDFKPYFFLPFAFQQIALTLTSLLIQDKSKLNFREQKINNYGLTLYWPYFSDFEEISDPNVPILFFCPGMTGDITDPYVINLCIEGLKNGYHVCVYQMRILNENFGVDETGKMSFSDDIDTCLDVIRNKYPKAKIYGISGSFGANNLLFYLGDKNKNFPKKSKKNRCSCIYI
;
A
#
# COMPACT_ATOMS: atom_id res chain seq x y z
N MET A 1 -25.81 -19.11 0.79
CA MET A 1 -26.04 -18.23 -0.37
C MET A 1 -26.36 -19.12 -1.57
N SER A 2 -27.51 -18.95 -2.24
CA SER A 2 -27.87 -19.86 -3.35
C SER A 2 -26.94 -19.62 -4.55
N ILE A 3 -26.66 -20.67 -5.33
CA ILE A 3 -25.90 -20.60 -6.58
C ILE A 3 -26.44 -19.48 -7.50
N ILE A 4 -27.76 -19.29 -7.50
CA ILE A 4 -28.46 -18.24 -8.26
C ILE A 4 -27.99 -16.84 -7.84
N ASN A 5 -27.83 -16.58 -6.55
CA ASN A 5 -27.34 -15.25 -6.08
C ASN A 5 -25.89 -14.99 -6.47
N ILE A 6 -25.05 -16.04 -6.47
CA ILE A 6 -23.66 -15.93 -6.94
C ILE A 6 -23.63 -15.62 -8.45
N LEU A 7 -24.45 -16.31 -9.24
CA LEU A 7 -24.55 -16.07 -10.68
C LEU A 7 -25.08 -14.67 -10.99
N LEU A 8 -26.09 -14.19 -10.28
CA LEU A 8 -26.61 -12.83 -10.44
C LEU A 8 -25.58 -11.76 -10.07
N GLN A 9 -24.77 -12.02 -9.04
CA GLN A 9 -23.71 -11.12 -8.64
C GLN A 9 -22.56 -11.10 -9.66
N LEU A 10 -22.20 -12.25 -10.24
CA LEU A 10 -21.23 -12.36 -11.32
C LEU A 10 -21.76 -11.70 -12.61
N MET A 11 -23.04 -11.83 -12.92
CA MET A 11 -23.66 -11.15 -14.07
C MET A 11 -23.54 -9.63 -13.99
N ASN A 12 -23.76 -9.05 -12.80
CA ASN A 12 -23.66 -7.62 -12.60
C ASN A 12 -22.21 -7.10 -12.64
N GLN A 13 -21.26 -7.90 -12.18
CA GLN A 13 -19.84 -7.50 -12.15
C GLN A 13 -19.12 -7.78 -13.48
N PHE A 14 -19.55 -8.80 -14.22
CA PHE A 14 -18.86 -9.26 -15.43
C PHE A 14 -19.85 -9.58 -16.58
N PRO A 15 -20.69 -8.64 -17.01
CA PRO A 15 -21.74 -8.91 -17.98
C PRO A 15 -21.20 -9.49 -19.30
N VAL A 16 -20.05 -9.04 -19.76
CA VAL A 16 -19.43 -9.54 -21.00
C VAL A 16 -19.01 -11.00 -20.87
N ILE A 17 -18.38 -11.37 -19.75
CA ILE A 17 -17.94 -12.75 -19.49
C ILE A 17 -19.18 -13.68 -19.43
N PHE A 18 -20.22 -13.24 -18.75
CA PHE A 18 -21.44 -14.02 -18.62
C PHE A 18 -22.11 -14.27 -19.98
N VAL A 19 -22.22 -13.23 -20.82
CA VAL A 19 -22.76 -13.35 -22.18
C VAL A 19 -21.93 -14.33 -23.02
N VAL A 20 -20.60 -14.24 -22.97
CA VAL A 20 -19.69 -15.15 -23.71
C VAL A 20 -19.88 -16.60 -23.26
N ILE A 21 -19.96 -16.85 -21.94
CA ILE A 21 -20.23 -18.20 -21.39
C ILE A 21 -21.60 -18.71 -21.85
N LEU A 22 -22.65 -17.88 -21.75
CA LEU A 22 -23.99 -18.25 -22.16
C LEU A 22 -24.05 -18.61 -23.66
N LEU A 23 -23.46 -17.80 -24.53
CA LEU A 23 -23.39 -18.06 -25.96
C LEU A 23 -22.58 -19.33 -26.29
N LYS A 24 -21.57 -19.65 -25.47
CA LYS A 24 -20.81 -20.91 -25.58
C LYS A 24 -21.67 -22.11 -25.18
N VAL A 25 -22.39 -22.02 -24.06
CA VAL A 25 -23.30 -23.06 -23.59
C VAL A 25 -24.42 -23.35 -24.59
N LEU A 26 -24.92 -22.30 -25.23
CA LEU A 26 -25.93 -22.41 -26.30
C LEU A 26 -25.37 -22.93 -27.64
N GLY A 27 -24.08 -23.23 -27.71
CA GLY A 27 -23.45 -23.73 -28.93
C GLY A 27 -23.28 -22.70 -30.06
N ILE A 28 -23.59 -21.41 -29.79
CA ILE A 28 -23.51 -20.32 -30.77
C ILE A 28 -22.06 -19.91 -31.05
N LEU A 29 -21.19 -20.00 -30.02
CA LEU A 29 -19.79 -19.62 -30.14
C LEU A 29 -18.87 -20.83 -30.19
N SER A 30 -18.01 -20.90 -31.20
CA SER A 30 -16.87 -21.79 -31.22
C SER A 30 -15.74 -21.25 -30.32
N PHE A 31 -14.78 -22.10 -29.98
CA PHE A 31 -13.61 -21.69 -29.19
C PHE A 31 -12.80 -20.60 -29.87
N THR A 32 -12.72 -20.62 -31.20
CA THR A 32 -12.05 -19.58 -32.00
C THR A 32 -12.71 -18.22 -31.86
N HIS A 33 -14.05 -18.15 -31.86
CA HIS A 33 -14.76 -16.89 -31.62
C HIS A 33 -14.47 -16.29 -30.25
N ILE A 34 -14.38 -17.13 -29.21
CA ILE A 34 -14.05 -16.65 -27.86
C ILE A 34 -12.66 -16.05 -27.82
N ILE A 35 -11.67 -16.69 -28.47
CA ILE A 35 -10.30 -16.16 -28.55
C ILE A 35 -10.29 -14.82 -29.29
N VAL A 36 -10.96 -14.72 -30.42
CA VAL A 36 -11.00 -13.48 -31.20
C VAL A 36 -11.65 -12.34 -30.40
N ILE A 37 -12.77 -12.61 -29.73
CA ILE A 37 -13.43 -11.63 -28.87
C ILE A 37 -12.49 -11.17 -27.73
N TYR A 38 -11.80 -12.11 -27.10
CA TYR A 38 -10.87 -11.80 -26.02
C TYR A 38 -9.71 -10.92 -26.50
N ILE A 39 -9.06 -11.28 -27.60
CA ILE A 39 -7.96 -10.51 -28.19
C ILE A 39 -8.45 -9.10 -28.59
N SER A 40 -9.62 -9.02 -29.24
CA SER A 40 -10.22 -7.73 -29.63
C SER A 40 -10.49 -6.85 -28.41
N TYR A 41 -10.95 -7.45 -27.30
CA TYR A 41 -11.15 -6.74 -26.04
C TYR A 41 -9.81 -6.28 -25.43
N CYS A 42 -8.77 -7.11 -25.46
CA CYS A 42 -7.43 -6.70 -25.02
C CYS A 42 -6.91 -5.49 -25.81
N ILE A 43 -7.04 -5.51 -27.13
CA ILE A 43 -6.67 -4.39 -28.01
C ILE A 43 -7.48 -3.13 -27.65
N TYR A 44 -8.80 -3.27 -27.50
CA TYR A 44 -9.68 -2.19 -27.11
C TYR A 44 -9.25 -1.55 -25.78
N VAL A 45 -9.00 -2.36 -24.74
CA VAL A 45 -8.54 -1.87 -23.44
C VAL A 45 -7.21 -1.13 -23.56
N GLN A 46 -6.25 -1.66 -24.31
CA GLN A 46 -4.95 -1.00 -24.55
C GLN A 46 -5.11 0.36 -25.26
N TYR A 47 -6.03 0.45 -26.21
CA TYR A 47 -6.30 1.70 -26.92
C TYR A 47 -7.02 2.72 -26.06
N MET A 48 -8.01 2.28 -25.27
CA MET A 48 -8.85 3.17 -24.45
C MET A 48 -8.23 3.53 -23.10
N SER A 49 -7.26 2.74 -22.61
CA SER A 49 -6.60 3.02 -21.34
C SER A 49 -5.75 4.28 -21.45
N LYS A 50 -6.17 5.33 -20.75
CA LYS A 50 -5.43 6.57 -20.60
C LYS A 50 -5.20 6.82 -19.12
N THR A 51 -3.96 7.05 -18.75
CA THR A 51 -3.59 7.46 -17.39
C THR A 51 -3.40 8.97 -17.36
N TYR A 52 -3.94 9.59 -16.32
CA TYR A 52 -3.80 11.02 -16.08
C TYR A 52 -3.15 11.24 -14.74
N LEU A 53 -2.11 12.05 -14.72
CA LEU A 53 -1.48 12.50 -13.48
C LEU A 53 -2.09 13.86 -13.10
N TYR A 54 -2.79 13.87 -11.96
CA TYR A 54 -3.39 15.09 -11.41
C TYR A 54 -2.50 15.62 -10.29
N TYR A 55 -1.97 16.83 -10.45
CA TYR A 55 -1.18 17.50 -9.44
C TYR A 55 -1.28 19.02 -9.57
N THR A 56 -1.03 19.72 -8.48
CA THR A 56 -0.93 21.19 -8.50
C THR A 56 0.39 21.59 -9.12
N LYS A 57 0.36 22.33 -10.23
CA LYS A 57 1.56 22.84 -10.90
C LYS A 57 2.24 23.89 -10.03
N ASN A 58 3.42 23.56 -9.51
CA ASN A 58 4.31 24.44 -8.79
C ASN A 58 5.75 23.94 -8.89
N VAL A 59 6.72 24.77 -8.60
CA VAL A 59 8.17 24.47 -8.73
C VAL A 59 8.56 23.22 -7.94
N LYS A 60 7.96 22.99 -6.75
CA LYS A 60 8.26 21.84 -5.91
C LYS A 60 7.77 20.54 -6.56
N ASN A 61 6.55 20.53 -7.06
CA ASN A 61 5.94 19.33 -7.66
C ASN A 61 6.58 19.00 -9.01
N GLU A 62 6.91 20.01 -9.81
CA GLU A 62 7.68 19.83 -11.06
C GLU A 62 9.06 19.22 -10.78
N LYS A 63 9.75 19.68 -9.73
CA LYS A 63 11.01 19.05 -9.30
C LYS A 63 10.83 17.59 -8.89
N ILE A 64 9.77 17.26 -8.15
CA ILE A 64 9.47 15.87 -7.77
C ILE A 64 9.24 15.03 -9.02
N LEU A 65 8.44 15.51 -9.96
CA LEU A 65 8.17 14.79 -11.21
C LEU A 65 9.43 14.55 -12.03
N SER A 66 10.33 15.54 -12.11
CA SER A 66 11.60 15.37 -12.81
C SER A 66 12.50 14.29 -12.20
N MET A 67 12.34 14.03 -10.90
CA MET A 67 13.06 12.96 -10.18
C MET A 67 12.37 11.60 -10.26
N CYS A 68 11.10 11.56 -10.71
CA CYS A 68 10.27 10.37 -10.79
C CYS A 68 9.79 10.14 -12.23
N PRO A 69 10.65 9.75 -13.18
CA PRO A 69 10.31 9.63 -14.59
C PRO A 69 9.14 8.65 -14.83
N ASN A 70 9.00 7.64 -14.00
CA ASN A 70 7.89 6.67 -14.09
C ASN A 70 6.52 7.30 -13.83
N LEU A 71 6.44 8.39 -13.05
CA LEU A 71 5.19 9.12 -12.81
C LEU A 71 4.81 10.02 -14.00
N SER A 72 5.81 10.45 -14.77
CA SER A 72 5.62 11.32 -15.93
C SER A 72 5.27 10.53 -17.19
N HIS A 73 5.36 9.21 -17.16
CA HIS A 73 5.14 8.37 -18.32
C HIS A 73 3.64 8.24 -18.60
N PRO A 74 3.11 8.80 -19.71
CA PRO A 74 1.68 8.76 -20.00
C PRO A 74 1.16 7.37 -20.38
N ASP A 75 2.05 6.38 -20.49
CA ASP A 75 1.79 5.07 -21.08
C ASP A 75 1.66 3.94 -20.04
N PHE A 76 1.29 4.28 -18.79
CA PHE A 76 0.92 3.21 -17.86
C PHE A 76 -0.34 2.52 -18.40
N LYS A 77 -0.19 1.28 -18.86
CA LYS A 77 -1.27 0.47 -19.43
C LYS A 77 -1.35 -0.86 -18.68
N PRO A 78 -2.56 -1.45 -18.59
CA PRO A 78 -2.68 -2.81 -18.06
C PRO A 78 -1.87 -3.80 -18.90
N TYR A 79 -1.50 -4.93 -18.31
CA TYR A 79 -0.88 -6.02 -19.08
C TYR A 79 -1.80 -6.45 -20.21
N PHE A 80 -1.25 -6.59 -21.42
CA PHE A 80 -2.03 -6.82 -22.64
C PHE A 80 -3.00 -8.00 -22.52
N PHE A 81 -2.53 -9.16 -22.01
CA PHE A 81 -3.37 -10.35 -21.84
C PHE A 81 -4.17 -10.40 -20.53
N LEU A 82 -4.10 -9.35 -19.71
CA LEU A 82 -4.81 -9.27 -18.43
C LEU A 82 -5.62 -7.96 -18.36
N PRO A 83 -6.63 -7.80 -19.24
CA PRO A 83 -7.36 -6.54 -19.36
C PRO A 83 -8.29 -6.25 -18.18
N PHE A 84 -8.63 -7.26 -17.38
CA PHE A 84 -9.53 -7.10 -16.24
C PHE A 84 -8.76 -6.83 -14.94
N ALA A 85 -9.25 -5.91 -14.12
CA ALA A 85 -8.62 -5.56 -12.85
C ALA A 85 -8.40 -6.77 -11.93
N PHE A 86 -9.35 -7.70 -11.85
CA PHE A 86 -9.20 -8.91 -11.03
C PHE A 86 -8.07 -9.83 -11.47
N GLN A 87 -7.79 -9.90 -12.80
CA GLN A 87 -6.65 -10.67 -13.32
C GLN A 87 -5.32 -10.06 -12.91
N GLN A 88 -5.23 -8.73 -12.94
CA GLN A 88 -4.03 -8.01 -12.50
C GLN A 88 -3.82 -8.15 -10.99
N ILE A 89 -4.89 -8.10 -10.21
CA ILE A 89 -4.85 -8.37 -8.77
C ILE A 89 -4.38 -9.81 -8.53
N ALA A 90 -4.94 -10.80 -9.24
CA ALA A 90 -4.53 -12.19 -9.11
C ALA A 90 -3.06 -12.40 -9.48
N LEU A 91 -2.57 -11.78 -10.56
CA LEU A 91 -1.15 -11.81 -10.93
C LEU A 91 -0.27 -11.20 -9.83
N THR A 92 -0.67 -10.05 -9.31
CA THR A 92 0.03 -9.42 -8.18
C THR A 92 0.08 -10.36 -6.99
N LEU A 93 -1.05 -10.90 -6.55
CA LEU A 93 -1.11 -11.86 -5.44
C LEU A 93 -0.22 -13.08 -5.69
N THR A 94 -0.18 -13.60 -6.90
CA THR A 94 0.69 -14.74 -7.26
C THR A 94 2.16 -14.36 -7.19
N SER A 95 2.54 -13.19 -7.69
CA SER A 95 3.92 -12.69 -7.61
C SER A 95 4.40 -12.52 -6.18
N LEU A 96 3.48 -12.25 -5.27
CA LEU A 96 3.72 -12.12 -3.84
C LEU A 96 4.07 -13.47 -3.18
N LEU A 97 3.55 -14.59 -3.70
CA LEU A 97 3.86 -15.92 -3.19
C LEU A 97 5.27 -16.43 -3.57
N ILE A 98 5.84 -15.85 -4.64
CA ILE A 98 7.13 -16.28 -5.21
C ILE A 98 8.32 -15.49 -4.58
N GLN A 99 8.04 -14.47 -3.79
CA GLN A 99 9.07 -13.58 -3.27
C GLN A 99 9.94 -14.28 -2.22
N ASP A 100 11.25 -14.17 -2.38
CA ASP A 100 12.22 -14.66 -1.39
C ASP A 100 12.22 -13.77 -0.13
N LYS A 101 11.58 -14.27 0.91
CA LYS A 101 11.46 -13.63 2.22
C LYS A 101 12.68 -13.88 3.12
N SER A 102 13.65 -14.69 2.69
CA SER A 102 14.69 -15.28 3.54
C SER A 102 15.74 -14.30 4.07
N LYS A 103 15.80 -13.08 3.52
CA LYS A 103 16.89 -12.12 3.84
C LYS A 103 16.49 -11.00 4.80
N LEU A 104 15.21 -10.85 5.11
CA LEU A 104 14.73 -9.77 5.96
C LEU A 104 14.19 -10.32 7.27
N ASN A 105 14.78 -9.89 8.38
CA ASN A 105 14.33 -10.17 9.72
C ASN A 105 13.67 -8.94 10.32
N PHE A 106 12.81 -9.14 11.34
CA PHE A 106 12.13 -8.08 12.03
C PHE A 106 12.36 -8.18 13.53
N ARG A 107 12.75 -7.08 14.16
CA ARG A 107 12.75 -6.94 15.61
C ARG A 107 11.42 -6.32 16.04
N GLU A 108 10.69 -7.04 16.86
CA GLU A 108 9.44 -6.60 17.44
C GLU A 108 9.70 -5.67 18.63
N GLN A 109 8.97 -4.55 18.68
CA GLN A 109 8.93 -3.63 19.81
C GLN A 109 7.46 -3.39 20.20
N LYS A 110 7.01 -4.07 21.26
CA LYS A 110 5.70 -3.83 21.88
C LYS A 110 5.70 -2.50 22.62
N ILE A 111 4.70 -1.66 22.37
CA ILE A 111 4.60 -0.31 22.96
C ILE A 111 3.68 -0.29 24.16
N ASN A 112 2.59 -1.05 24.11
CA ASN A 112 1.62 -1.11 25.19
C ASN A 112 0.95 -2.48 25.28
N ASN A 113 0.15 -2.69 26.34
CA ASN A 113 -0.57 -3.93 26.58
C ASN A 113 -1.75 -4.16 25.62
N TYR A 114 -2.10 -3.16 24.80
CA TYR A 114 -3.18 -3.24 23.82
C TYR A 114 -2.71 -3.73 22.44
N GLY A 115 -1.47 -4.24 22.34
CA GLY A 115 -0.96 -4.84 21.14
C GLY A 115 -0.42 -3.87 20.09
N LEU A 116 -0.20 -2.60 20.48
CA LEU A 116 0.46 -1.64 19.61
C LEU A 116 1.93 -2.02 19.45
N THR A 117 2.35 -2.27 18.22
CA THR A 117 3.66 -2.84 17.93
C THR A 117 4.35 -2.09 16.80
N LEU A 118 5.65 -1.90 16.96
CA LEU A 118 6.57 -1.44 15.92
C LEU A 118 7.48 -2.59 15.52
N TYR A 119 7.68 -2.77 14.22
CA TYR A 119 8.62 -3.72 13.66
C TYR A 119 9.77 -2.99 12.99
N TRP A 120 10.99 -3.38 13.34
CA TRP A 120 12.23 -2.82 12.81
C TRP A 120 12.89 -3.88 11.94
N PRO A 121 12.78 -3.76 10.60
CA PRO A 121 13.43 -4.69 9.68
C PRO A 121 14.95 -4.50 9.65
N TYR A 122 15.66 -5.60 9.46
CA TYR A 122 17.11 -5.61 9.25
C TYR A 122 17.52 -6.80 8.38
N PHE A 123 18.64 -6.66 7.68
CA PHE A 123 19.23 -7.77 6.96
C PHE A 123 20.10 -8.61 7.90
N SER A 124 20.07 -9.93 7.74
CA SER A 124 20.88 -10.86 8.57
C SER A 124 22.38 -10.59 8.46
N ASP A 125 22.82 -10.08 7.31
CA ASP A 125 24.24 -9.89 6.97
C ASP A 125 24.74 -8.47 7.24
N PHE A 126 23.89 -7.57 7.79
CA PHE A 126 24.24 -6.18 8.07
C PHE A 126 24.26 -5.91 9.57
N GLU A 127 25.27 -5.18 10.02
CA GLU A 127 25.29 -4.63 11.37
C GLU A 127 24.10 -3.68 11.60
N GLU A 128 23.61 -3.67 12.85
CA GLU A 128 22.54 -2.78 13.26
C GLU A 128 22.92 -1.33 13.00
N ILE A 129 22.04 -0.54 12.39
CA ILE A 129 22.26 0.89 12.21
C ILE A 129 22.37 1.53 13.59
N SER A 130 23.60 1.82 14.00
CA SER A 130 23.92 2.39 15.31
C SER A 130 23.89 3.93 15.32
N ASP A 131 23.90 4.58 14.16
CA ASP A 131 23.89 6.05 14.07
C ASP A 131 22.51 6.61 14.45
N PRO A 132 22.41 7.36 15.55
CA PRO A 132 21.14 7.97 15.98
C PRO A 132 20.62 9.08 15.06
N ASN A 133 21.37 9.48 14.05
CA ASN A 133 20.99 10.55 13.12
C ASN A 133 20.45 10.00 11.78
N VAL A 134 20.50 8.70 11.56
CA VAL A 134 19.99 8.08 10.33
C VAL A 134 18.50 8.44 10.17
N PRO A 135 18.05 8.88 9.00
CA PRO A 135 16.66 9.20 8.78
C PRO A 135 15.79 7.96 8.91
N ILE A 136 14.64 8.11 9.56
CA ILE A 136 13.70 7.02 9.80
C ILE A 136 12.58 7.08 8.78
N LEU A 137 12.29 5.95 8.16
CA LEU A 137 11.14 5.74 7.30
C LEU A 137 10.04 5.04 8.12
N PHE A 138 9.04 5.79 8.56
CA PHE A 138 7.89 5.29 9.29
C PHE A 138 6.81 4.85 8.34
N PHE A 139 6.53 3.55 8.31
CA PHE A 139 5.59 2.96 7.37
C PHE A 139 4.30 2.52 8.04
N CYS A 140 3.16 3.04 7.55
CA CYS A 140 1.80 2.66 7.96
C CYS A 140 1.15 1.82 6.85
N PRO A 141 1.09 0.49 6.97
CA PRO A 141 0.46 -0.38 5.97
C PRO A 141 -1.05 -0.18 5.86
N GLY A 142 -1.69 -0.83 4.89
CA GLY A 142 -3.14 -0.91 4.76
C GLY A 142 -3.80 -1.65 5.93
N MET A 143 -5.14 -1.70 5.95
CA MET A 143 -5.92 -2.23 7.08
C MET A 143 -5.56 -3.67 7.48
N THR A 144 -5.24 -4.52 6.51
CA THR A 144 -4.81 -5.92 6.72
C THR A 144 -3.32 -6.11 6.49
N GLY A 145 -2.58 -5.02 6.33
CA GLY A 145 -1.17 -5.07 5.99
C GLY A 145 -0.33 -5.55 7.16
N ASP A 146 0.38 -6.64 6.94
CA ASP A 146 1.27 -7.30 7.89
C ASP A 146 2.73 -7.21 7.42
N ILE A 147 3.67 -7.40 8.34
CA ILE A 147 5.12 -7.47 8.03
C ILE A 147 5.48 -8.62 7.07
N THR A 148 4.59 -9.60 6.91
CA THR A 148 4.76 -10.70 5.95
C THR A 148 4.27 -10.36 4.55
N ASP A 149 3.57 -9.23 4.39
CA ASP A 149 3.07 -8.80 3.11
C ASP A 149 4.20 -8.33 2.20
N PRO A 150 4.23 -8.79 0.97
CA PRO A 150 5.33 -8.52 0.06
C PRO A 150 5.53 -7.05 -0.29
N TYR A 151 4.46 -6.24 -0.35
CA TYR A 151 4.62 -4.81 -0.56
C TYR A 151 5.28 -4.12 0.65
N VAL A 152 5.02 -4.62 1.88
CA VAL A 152 5.68 -4.17 3.10
C VAL A 152 7.15 -4.57 3.07
N ILE A 153 7.44 -5.84 2.77
CA ILE A 153 8.80 -6.38 2.64
C ILE A 153 9.61 -5.62 1.60
N ASN A 154 9.05 -5.39 0.40
CA ASN A 154 9.71 -4.66 -0.66
C ASN A 154 10.07 -3.23 -0.25
N LEU A 155 9.13 -2.53 0.38
CA LEU A 155 9.36 -1.19 0.87
C LEU A 155 10.44 -1.16 1.96
N CYS A 156 10.43 -2.15 2.86
CA CYS A 156 11.48 -2.29 3.87
C CYS A 156 12.85 -2.50 3.24
N ILE A 157 12.95 -3.41 2.26
CA ILE A 157 14.19 -3.70 1.55
C ILE A 157 14.72 -2.44 0.85
N GLU A 158 13.86 -1.75 0.11
CA GLU A 158 14.27 -0.53 -0.61
C GLU A 158 14.61 0.61 0.35
N GLY A 159 13.89 0.77 1.45
CA GLY A 159 14.21 1.74 2.49
C GLY A 159 15.59 1.49 3.11
N LEU A 160 15.87 0.26 3.51
CA LEU A 160 17.16 -0.14 4.09
C LEU A 160 18.31 0.04 3.09
N LYS A 161 18.15 -0.38 1.82
CA LYS A 161 19.15 -0.20 0.76
C LYS A 161 19.49 1.27 0.50
N ASN A 162 18.53 2.16 0.69
CA ASN A 162 18.71 3.60 0.52
C ASN A 162 19.15 4.32 1.80
N GLY A 163 19.59 3.59 2.82
CA GLY A 163 20.18 4.15 4.04
C GLY A 163 19.18 4.71 5.04
N TYR A 164 17.92 4.31 4.97
CA TYR A 164 16.93 4.63 5.98
C TYR A 164 16.91 3.58 7.08
N HIS A 165 16.64 4.02 8.31
CA HIS A 165 16.19 3.13 9.37
C HIS A 165 14.67 2.94 9.22
N VAL A 166 14.22 1.78 8.80
CA VAL A 166 12.80 1.54 8.54
C VAL A 166 12.09 1.11 9.81
N CYS A 167 10.88 1.61 10.01
CA CYS A 167 10.01 1.24 11.12
C CYS A 167 8.59 1.01 10.58
N VAL A 168 8.07 -0.20 10.73
CA VAL A 168 6.70 -0.56 10.31
C VAL A 168 5.78 -0.52 11.51
N TYR A 169 4.73 0.28 11.43
CA TYR A 169 3.65 0.31 12.38
C TYR A 169 2.64 -0.79 12.10
N GLN A 170 2.39 -1.68 13.06
CA GLN A 170 1.32 -2.65 12.96
C GLN A 170 0.07 -2.14 13.66
N MET A 171 -1.04 -2.08 12.93
CA MET A 171 -2.32 -1.66 13.50
C MET A 171 -2.82 -2.68 14.53
N ARG A 172 -3.43 -2.18 15.60
CA ARG A 172 -4.01 -3.00 16.68
C ARG A 172 -5.06 -3.99 16.19
N ILE A 173 -5.76 -3.68 15.10
CA ILE A 173 -6.78 -4.54 14.50
C ILE A 173 -6.27 -5.93 14.11
N LEU A 174 -4.95 -6.07 13.91
CA LEU A 174 -4.31 -7.35 13.61
C LEU A 174 -3.89 -8.11 14.86
N ASN A 175 -4.15 -7.57 16.04
CA ASN A 175 -3.82 -8.22 17.29
C ASN A 175 -4.99 -9.05 17.78
N GLU A 176 -4.71 -10.27 18.27
CA GLU A 176 -5.72 -11.19 18.81
C GLU A 176 -6.50 -10.61 20.01
N ASN A 177 -5.91 -9.66 20.72
CA ASN A 177 -6.53 -8.99 21.86
C ASN A 177 -7.32 -7.72 21.48
N PHE A 178 -7.55 -7.47 20.21
CA PHE A 178 -8.32 -6.33 19.75
C PHE A 178 -9.81 -6.47 20.14
N GLY A 179 -10.31 -5.55 20.93
CA GLY A 179 -11.68 -5.58 21.41
C GLY A 179 -12.70 -5.30 20.29
N VAL A 180 -13.82 -6.03 20.31
CA VAL A 180 -14.93 -5.85 19.34
C VAL A 180 -15.46 -4.39 19.37
N ASP A 181 -15.45 -3.75 20.53
CA ASP A 181 -15.91 -2.36 20.70
C ASP A 181 -15.07 -1.32 19.95
N GLU A 182 -13.85 -1.69 19.54
CA GLU A 182 -12.94 -0.82 18.80
C GLU A 182 -13.02 -0.99 17.29
N THR A 183 -13.70 -2.03 16.79
CA THR A 183 -13.79 -2.35 15.35
C THR A 183 -14.49 -1.27 14.53
N GLY A 184 -15.33 -0.44 15.16
CA GLY A 184 -16.02 0.68 14.53
C GLY A 184 -15.19 1.96 14.38
N LYS A 185 -13.97 2.02 14.94
CA LYS A 185 -13.14 3.23 14.83
C LYS A 185 -12.61 3.40 13.41
N MET A 186 -12.87 4.56 12.83
CA MET A 186 -12.40 4.95 11.49
C MET A 186 -11.00 5.56 11.49
N SER A 187 -10.39 5.78 12.67
CA SER A 187 -9.08 6.40 12.80
C SER A 187 -8.35 5.90 14.03
N PHE A 188 -7.06 5.62 13.85
CA PHE A 188 -6.11 5.26 14.90
C PHE A 188 -4.98 6.30 14.99
N SER A 189 -5.33 7.58 14.86
CA SER A 189 -4.36 8.69 14.88
C SER A 189 -3.59 8.78 16.22
N ASP A 190 -4.22 8.42 17.32
CA ASP A 190 -3.59 8.41 18.65
C ASP A 190 -2.52 7.31 18.76
N ASP A 191 -2.71 6.18 18.07
CA ASP A 191 -1.72 5.12 17.99
C ASP A 191 -0.47 5.58 17.25
N ILE A 192 -0.68 6.30 16.15
CA ILE A 192 0.43 6.88 15.37
C ILE A 192 1.20 7.90 16.22
N ASP A 193 0.51 8.73 16.98
CA ASP A 193 1.14 9.68 17.90
C ASP A 193 2.01 8.96 18.93
N THR A 194 1.45 7.94 19.59
CA THR A 194 2.17 7.10 20.57
C THR A 194 3.40 6.45 19.96
N CYS A 195 3.28 5.88 18.76
CA CYS A 195 4.40 5.27 18.04
C CYS A 195 5.49 6.29 17.72
N LEU A 196 5.10 7.45 17.21
CA LEU A 196 6.04 8.52 16.85
C LEU A 196 6.73 9.11 18.08
N ASP A 197 6.06 9.18 19.23
CA ASP A 197 6.68 9.62 20.47
C ASP A 197 7.73 8.63 20.98
N VAL A 198 7.46 7.32 20.88
CA VAL A 198 8.47 6.29 21.19
C VAL A 198 9.67 6.42 20.28
N ILE A 199 9.46 6.61 18.97
CA ILE A 199 10.54 6.78 18.00
C ILE A 199 11.34 8.06 18.28
N ARG A 200 10.68 9.18 18.55
CA ARG A 200 11.33 10.47 18.86
C ARG A 200 12.17 10.41 20.14
N ASN A 201 11.67 9.72 21.16
CA ASN A 201 12.40 9.54 22.41
C ASN A 201 13.66 8.70 22.22
N LYS A 202 13.59 7.67 21.37
CA LYS A 202 14.75 6.81 21.07
C LYS A 202 15.75 7.48 20.12
N TYR A 203 15.25 8.25 19.14
CA TYR A 203 16.05 8.88 18.09
C TYR A 203 15.73 10.40 17.96
N PRO A 204 16.09 11.22 18.95
CA PRO A 204 15.63 12.61 19.06
C PRO A 204 16.15 13.53 17.95
N LYS A 205 17.20 13.14 17.24
CA LYS A 205 17.79 13.93 16.15
C LYS A 205 17.42 13.41 14.76
N ALA A 206 16.87 12.22 14.65
CA ALA A 206 16.52 11.61 13.37
C ALA A 206 15.36 12.36 12.71
N LYS A 207 15.44 12.53 11.40
CA LYS A 207 14.32 13.00 10.60
C LYS A 207 13.40 11.82 10.34
N ILE A 208 12.10 11.99 10.59
CA ILE A 208 11.10 10.95 10.36
C ILE A 208 10.32 11.29 9.09
N TYR A 209 10.31 10.34 8.16
CA TYR A 209 9.53 10.40 6.92
C TYR A 209 8.40 9.37 7.01
N GLY A 210 7.15 9.80 6.79
CA GLY A 210 5.99 8.91 6.78
C GLY A 210 5.70 8.41 5.38
N ILE A 211 5.55 7.09 5.25
CA ILE A 211 5.02 6.42 4.07
C ILE A 211 3.78 5.63 4.50
N SER A 212 2.78 5.57 3.64
CA SER A 212 1.55 4.87 4.00
C SER A 212 0.73 4.47 2.77
N GLY A 213 -0.07 3.42 2.91
CA GLY A 213 -0.97 2.95 1.87
C GLY A 213 -2.40 2.72 2.37
N SER A 214 -3.40 2.96 1.52
CA SER A 214 -4.79 2.61 1.79
C SER A 214 -5.30 3.18 3.14
N PHE A 215 -5.79 2.32 4.04
CA PHE A 215 -6.29 2.71 5.36
C PHE A 215 -5.18 3.31 6.26
N GLY A 216 -3.94 2.83 6.14
CA GLY A 216 -2.81 3.44 6.84
C GLY A 216 -2.56 4.89 6.41
N ALA A 217 -2.79 5.21 5.12
CA ALA A 217 -2.69 6.58 4.62
C ALA A 217 -3.77 7.49 5.23
N ASN A 218 -5.00 6.99 5.36
CA ASN A 218 -6.06 7.74 6.04
C ASN A 218 -5.68 8.05 7.49
N ASN A 219 -5.17 7.07 8.24
CA ASN A 219 -4.76 7.26 9.62
C ASN A 219 -3.62 8.29 9.76
N LEU A 220 -2.64 8.21 8.88
CA LEU A 220 -1.53 9.17 8.87
C LEU A 220 -2.00 10.59 8.52
N LEU A 221 -2.95 10.72 7.58
CA LEU A 221 -3.56 12.01 7.22
C LEU A 221 -4.39 12.59 8.38
N PHE A 222 -5.20 11.77 9.06
CA PHE A 222 -5.94 12.20 10.25
C PHE A 222 -4.99 12.70 11.33
N TYR A 223 -3.94 11.94 11.63
CA TYR A 223 -2.91 12.35 12.58
C TYR A 223 -2.31 13.71 12.23
N LEU A 224 -1.92 13.91 10.99
CA LEU A 224 -1.33 15.19 10.53
C LEU A 224 -2.35 16.34 10.58
N GLY A 225 -3.61 16.07 10.27
CA GLY A 225 -4.69 17.05 10.32
C GLY A 225 -4.98 17.52 11.75
N ASP A 226 -5.07 16.58 12.69
CA ASP A 226 -5.30 16.88 14.09
C ASP A 226 -4.15 17.63 14.73
N LYS A 227 -2.92 17.24 14.44
CA LYS A 227 -1.73 17.95 14.92
C LYS A 227 -1.61 19.36 14.32
N ASN A 228 -2.03 19.57 13.06
CA ASN A 228 -2.02 20.90 12.44
C ASN A 228 -2.99 21.88 13.11
N LYS A 229 -4.13 21.39 13.62
CA LYS A 229 -5.08 22.22 14.37
C LYS A 229 -4.53 22.67 15.72
N ASN A 230 -3.71 21.83 16.35
CA ASN A 230 -3.17 22.05 17.69
C ASN A 230 -1.75 22.61 17.72
N PHE A 231 -1.10 22.80 16.55
CA PHE A 231 0.25 23.37 16.51
C PHE A 231 0.20 24.90 16.71
N PRO A 232 0.81 25.45 17.77
CA PRO A 232 1.06 26.87 17.82
C PRO A 232 1.99 27.23 16.65
N LYS A 233 1.65 28.29 15.90
CA LYS A 233 2.34 28.76 14.67
C LYS A 233 3.86 29.01 14.81
N LYS A 234 4.45 28.74 15.96
CA LYS A 234 5.85 29.08 16.31
C LYS A 234 6.85 27.92 16.37
N SER A 235 6.48 26.67 16.28
CA SER A 235 7.49 25.58 16.34
C SER A 235 7.81 25.02 14.94
N LYS A 236 8.72 25.72 14.26
CA LYS A 236 9.24 25.30 12.93
C LYS A 236 10.27 24.15 12.99
N LYS A 237 10.60 23.58 14.13
CA LYS A 237 11.83 22.78 14.29
C LYS A 237 11.71 21.26 14.16
N ASN A 238 10.52 20.65 14.29
CA ASN A 238 10.38 19.20 14.21
C ASN A 238 9.22 18.82 13.28
N ARG A 239 9.34 19.12 11.97
CA ARG A 239 8.34 18.69 10.99
C ARG A 239 8.63 17.27 10.54
N CYS A 240 7.69 16.37 10.79
CA CYS A 240 7.59 15.15 10.04
C CYS A 240 7.38 15.50 8.55
N SER A 241 8.33 15.19 7.69
CA SER A 241 8.15 15.34 6.25
C SER A 241 7.49 14.07 5.76
N CYS A 242 6.22 14.16 5.35
CA CYS A 242 5.47 13.00 4.88
C CYS A 242 5.51 12.93 3.36
N ILE A 243 5.83 11.77 2.84
CA ILE A 243 5.70 11.42 1.43
C ILE A 243 4.54 10.43 1.34
N TYR A 244 3.55 10.72 0.51
CA TYR A 244 2.41 9.84 0.27
C TYR A 244 2.65 9.09 -1.04
N ILE A 245 2.46 7.77 -0.99
CA ILE A 245 2.39 6.91 -2.16
C ILE A 245 1.04 6.19 -2.15
#